data_76bf83e0c28a6083731f8d66d4469700
#
_entry.id   76bf83e0c28a6083731f8d66d4469700
#
_cell.length_a   1.000
_cell.length_b   1.000
_cell.length_c   1.000
_cell.angle_alpha   90.00
_cell.angle_beta   90.00
_cell.angle_gamma   90.00
#
_symmetry.space_group_name_H-M   'P 1'
#
loop_
_entity.id
_entity.type
_entity.pdbx_description
1 polymer ?
#
loop_
_entity_poly.entity_id
_entity_poly.type
_entity_poly.pdbx_seq_one_letter_code
_entity_poly.pdbx_strand_id
1 'polypeptide(L)'
;MRESADSYLTEVSEKQETVLLAIEYCSALPAGNNAWQRNGRALASVFANVPYLYYAEIGGIELDENRTPKAPRYPNPAVPFSYVSLSHDMNCVCLPVYRAHPSMTLQNMLAYKSALGYDDGLVFIRQILNKEDTT
;
A
#
# COMPACT_ATOMS: atom_id res chain seq x y z
N MET A 1 -6.30 21.19 -0.13
CA MET A 1 -6.63 20.06 0.75
C MET A 1 -5.32 19.34 1.08
N ARG A 2 -4.98 19.23 2.34
CA ARG A 2 -3.81 18.43 2.72
C ARG A 2 -4.19 16.96 2.66
N GLU A 3 -3.58 16.23 1.75
CA GLU A 3 -3.71 14.79 1.73
C GLU A 3 -2.75 14.19 2.75
N SER A 4 -3.26 13.35 3.62
CA SER A 4 -2.47 12.67 4.64
C SER A 4 -2.72 11.17 4.60
N ALA A 5 -1.72 10.39 4.98
CA ALA A 5 -1.87 8.96 5.13
C ALA A 5 -2.80 8.61 6.31
N ASP A 6 -3.31 7.39 6.32
CA ASP A 6 -4.22 6.91 7.38
C ASP A 6 -3.53 6.82 8.75
N SER A 7 -2.26 6.48 8.76
CA SER A 7 -1.48 6.36 9.99
C SER A 7 0.00 6.60 9.75
N TYR A 8 0.71 6.88 10.83
CA TYR A 8 2.15 7.11 10.81
C TYR A 8 2.81 6.31 11.93
N LEU A 9 3.95 5.71 11.59
CA LEU A 9 4.85 5.16 12.59
C LEU A 9 5.82 6.24 12.99
N THR A 10 5.86 6.57 14.29
CA THR A 10 6.69 7.66 14.79
C THR A 10 7.63 7.19 15.89
N GLU A 11 8.78 7.85 15.98
CA GLU A 11 9.70 7.70 17.11
C GLU A 11 9.60 8.94 17.98
N VAL A 12 9.34 8.73 19.26
CA VAL A 12 9.26 9.84 20.24
C VAL A 12 10.48 9.80 21.14
N SER A 13 11.25 10.88 21.16
CA SER A 13 12.38 11.04 22.05
C SER A 13 12.30 12.39 22.75
N GLU A 14 12.33 12.40 24.08
CA GLU A 14 12.25 13.60 24.96
C GLU A 14 11.14 14.57 24.55
N LYS A 15 11.43 15.53 23.66
CA LYS A 15 10.48 16.53 23.20
C LYS A 15 10.28 16.53 21.69
N GLN A 16 10.83 15.53 21.00
CA GLN A 16 10.73 15.41 19.53
C GLN A 16 9.97 14.18 19.12
N GLU A 17 9.15 14.34 18.08
CA GLU A 17 8.47 13.26 17.39
C GLU A 17 8.98 13.23 15.94
N THR A 18 9.53 12.10 15.53
CA THR A 18 10.03 11.90 14.17
C THR A 18 9.17 10.87 13.46
N VAL A 19 8.65 11.23 12.29
CA VAL A 19 7.88 10.30 11.45
C VAL A 19 8.84 9.38 10.72
N LEU A 20 8.71 8.08 10.94
CA LEU A 20 9.53 7.04 10.33
C LEU A 20 8.90 6.44 9.10
N LEU A 21 7.57 6.35 9.04
CA LEU A 21 6.84 5.68 7.98
C LEU A 21 5.41 6.20 7.92
N ALA A 22 4.93 6.48 6.72
CA ALA A 22 3.53 6.76 6.45
C ALA A 22 2.85 5.49 5.95
N ILE A 23 1.70 5.14 6.49
CA ILE A 23 0.97 3.92 6.17
C ILE A 23 -0.42 4.28 5.68
N GLU A 24 -0.76 3.78 4.51
CA GLU A 24 -2.09 3.88 3.92
C GLU A 24 -2.71 2.49 3.83
N TYR A 25 -3.92 2.36 4.33
CA TYR A 25 -4.66 1.11 4.25
C TYR A 25 -5.88 1.28 3.35
N CYS A 26 -6.14 0.29 2.50
CA CYS A 26 -7.29 0.29 1.62
C CYS A 26 -7.90 -1.11 1.54
N SER A 27 -9.18 -1.23 1.88
CA SER A 27 -9.94 -2.48 1.75
C SER A 27 -10.59 -2.66 0.38
N ALA A 28 -10.49 -1.64 -0.48
CA ALA A 28 -11.01 -1.68 -1.85
C ALA A 28 -9.88 -1.94 -2.84
N LEU A 29 -10.23 -2.61 -3.94
CA LEU A 29 -9.27 -2.86 -5.01
C LEU A 29 -8.62 -1.56 -5.50
N PRO A 30 -7.28 -1.47 -5.54
CA PRO A 30 -6.59 -0.27 -6.04
C PRO A 30 -6.67 -0.19 -7.56
N ALA A 31 -7.79 0.33 -8.07
CA ALA A 31 -8.07 0.51 -9.48
C ALA A 31 -8.68 1.90 -9.73
N GLY A 32 -8.47 2.44 -10.93
CA GLY A 32 -9.04 3.72 -11.34
C GLY A 32 -8.58 4.91 -10.51
N ASN A 33 -9.49 5.80 -10.20
CA ASN A 33 -9.18 7.06 -9.51
C ASN A 33 -8.56 6.87 -8.12
N ASN A 34 -8.94 5.83 -7.41
CA ASN A 34 -8.38 5.54 -6.08
C ASN A 34 -6.86 5.28 -6.14
N ALA A 35 -6.41 4.57 -7.17
CA ALA A 35 -4.99 4.31 -7.36
C ALA A 35 -4.20 5.61 -7.58
N TRP A 36 -4.74 6.52 -8.37
CA TRP A 36 -4.10 7.82 -8.63
C TRP A 36 -4.06 8.72 -7.40
N GLN A 37 -5.10 8.73 -6.59
CA GLN A 37 -5.11 9.47 -5.32
C GLN A 37 -4.02 8.94 -4.37
N ARG A 38 -3.86 7.61 -4.29
CA ARG A 38 -2.82 6.99 -3.46
C ARG A 38 -1.41 7.33 -3.98
N ASN A 39 -1.23 7.40 -5.29
CA ASN A 39 0.03 7.84 -5.88
C ASN A 39 0.37 9.29 -5.48
N GLY A 40 -0.61 10.18 -5.43
CA GLY A 40 -0.40 11.54 -4.96
C GLY A 40 0.05 11.60 -3.50
N ARG A 41 -0.51 10.78 -2.64
CA ARG A 41 -0.10 10.67 -1.23
C ARG A 41 1.29 10.06 -1.09
N ALA A 42 1.61 9.05 -1.89
CA ALA A 42 2.95 8.47 -1.92
C ALA A 42 3.99 9.50 -2.33
N LEU A 43 3.72 10.28 -3.37
CA LEU A 43 4.59 11.35 -3.83
C LEU A 43 4.81 12.40 -2.72
N ALA A 44 3.75 12.85 -2.07
CA ALA A 44 3.85 13.82 -0.98
C ALA A 44 4.71 13.30 0.18
N SER A 45 4.57 12.03 0.53
CA SER A 45 5.33 11.38 1.60
C SER A 45 6.82 11.32 1.27
N VAL A 46 7.18 10.78 0.11
CA VAL A 46 8.59 10.63 -0.27
C VAL A 46 9.25 11.96 -0.60
N PHE A 47 8.49 12.96 -1.04
CA PHE A 47 8.96 14.32 -1.21
C PHE A 47 9.38 14.95 0.13
N ALA A 48 8.68 14.58 1.21
CA ALA A 48 9.04 14.95 2.58
C ALA A 48 10.11 14.02 3.18
N ASN A 49 10.69 13.13 2.39
CA ASN A 49 11.67 12.13 2.81
C ASN A 49 11.12 11.15 3.87
N VAL A 50 9.85 10.80 3.77
CA VAL A 50 9.19 9.82 4.63
C VAL A 50 8.82 8.60 3.79
N PRO A 51 9.34 7.40 4.11
CA PRO A 51 8.92 6.16 3.45
C PRO A 51 7.41 5.95 3.52
N TYR A 52 6.85 5.33 2.50
CA TYR A 52 5.41 5.16 2.36
C TYR A 52 5.07 3.69 2.11
N LEU A 53 4.17 3.15 2.92
CA LEU A 53 3.63 1.80 2.75
C LEU A 53 2.16 1.89 2.35
N TYR A 54 1.83 1.38 1.17
CA TYR A 54 0.47 1.24 0.70
C TYR A 54 0.02 -0.22 0.90
N TYR A 55 -0.87 -0.42 1.84
CA TYR A 55 -1.35 -1.74 2.23
C TYR A 55 -2.79 -1.92 1.76
N ALA A 56 -2.99 -2.76 0.75
CA ALA A 56 -4.28 -2.92 0.10
C ALA A 56 -4.80 -4.36 0.17
N GLU A 57 -6.09 -4.51 0.41
CA GLU A 57 -6.76 -5.80 0.28
C GLU A 57 -7.29 -5.98 -1.13
N ILE A 58 -7.07 -7.15 -1.71
CA ILE A 58 -7.51 -7.50 -3.06
C ILE A 58 -8.36 -8.77 -3.05
N GLY A 59 -9.14 -8.96 -4.11
CA GLY A 59 -9.93 -10.18 -4.31
C GLY A 59 -11.19 -10.24 -3.46
N GLY A 60 -11.65 -9.14 -2.90
CA GLY A 60 -12.93 -9.07 -2.22
C GLY A 60 -14.08 -9.37 -3.17
N ILE A 61 -15.13 -10.00 -2.63
CA ILE A 61 -16.34 -10.27 -3.39
C ILE A 61 -17.19 -8.99 -3.44
N GLU A 62 -17.39 -8.46 -4.63
CA GLU A 62 -18.30 -7.34 -4.87
C GLU A 62 -19.59 -7.84 -5.50
N LEU A 63 -20.72 -7.30 -5.06
CA LEU A 63 -22.03 -7.60 -5.62
C LEU A 63 -22.52 -6.47 -6.51
N ASP A 64 -23.20 -6.82 -7.59
CA ASP A 64 -23.88 -5.85 -8.45
C ASP A 64 -25.23 -5.42 -7.85
N GLU A 65 -25.99 -4.61 -8.58
CA GLU A 65 -27.32 -4.13 -8.19
C GLU A 65 -28.31 -5.27 -7.92
N ASN A 66 -28.13 -6.41 -8.56
CA ASN A 66 -28.96 -7.62 -8.42
C ASN A 66 -28.42 -8.58 -7.36
N ARG A 67 -27.41 -8.16 -6.57
CA ARG A 67 -26.72 -8.99 -5.58
C ARG A 67 -26.02 -10.21 -6.18
N THR A 68 -25.65 -10.12 -7.44
CA THR A 68 -24.87 -11.15 -8.13
C THR A 68 -23.39 -10.82 -8.02
N PRO A 69 -22.49 -11.79 -7.72
CA PRO A 69 -21.07 -11.53 -7.66
C PRO A 69 -20.54 -11.00 -8.99
N LYS A 70 -19.81 -9.89 -8.92
CA LYS A 70 -19.10 -9.33 -10.08
C LYS A 70 -17.89 -10.17 -10.43
N ALA A 71 -17.46 -10.09 -11.68
CA ALA A 71 -16.20 -10.70 -12.12
C ALA A 71 -15.03 -10.15 -11.28
N PRO A 72 -14.06 -10.99 -10.88
CA PRO A 72 -12.88 -10.53 -10.17
C PRO A 72 -12.11 -9.47 -10.98
N ARG A 73 -11.66 -8.42 -10.30
CA ARG A 73 -10.81 -7.40 -10.88
C ARG A 73 -9.38 -7.56 -10.39
N TYR A 74 -8.43 -7.35 -11.28
CA TYR A 74 -7.02 -7.42 -10.93
C TYR A 74 -6.50 -6.03 -10.55
N PRO A 75 -5.52 -5.94 -9.64
CA PRO A 75 -4.84 -4.68 -9.36
C PRO A 75 -4.22 -4.10 -10.63
N ASN A 76 -4.27 -2.78 -10.76
CA ASN A 76 -3.64 -2.11 -11.89
C ASN A 76 -2.12 -2.26 -11.80
N PRO A 77 -1.45 -2.90 -12.78
CA PRO A 77 0.00 -3.12 -12.72
C PRO A 77 0.82 -1.82 -12.79
N ALA A 78 0.22 -0.74 -13.23
CA ALA A 78 0.89 0.56 -13.24
C ALA A 78 1.17 1.08 -11.82
N VAL A 79 0.41 0.67 -10.81
CA VAL A 79 0.59 1.12 -9.41
C VAL A 79 1.94 0.67 -8.85
N PRO A 80 2.27 -0.63 -8.78
CA PRO A 80 3.58 -1.03 -8.28
C PRO A 80 4.72 -0.49 -9.14
N PHE A 81 4.52 -0.39 -10.45
CA PHE A 81 5.54 0.16 -11.34
C PHE A 81 5.82 1.63 -11.04
N SER A 82 4.79 2.45 -10.84
CA SER A 82 4.94 3.86 -10.47
C SER A 82 5.62 4.02 -9.10
N TYR A 83 5.36 3.13 -8.15
CA TYR A 83 5.99 3.16 -6.83
C TYR A 83 7.48 2.85 -6.91
N VAL A 84 7.87 1.88 -7.74
CA VAL A 84 9.29 1.59 -7.99
C VAL A 84 10.00 2.79 -8.61
N SER A 85 9.42 3.41 -9.64
CA SER A 85 9.97 4.60 -10.27
C SER A 85 10.11 5.76 -9.29
N LEU A 86 9.08 6.00 -8.49
CA LEU A 86 9.06 7.06 -7.50
C LEU A 86 10.12 6.84 -6.41
N SER A 87 10.26 5.60 -5.94
CA SER A 87 11.29 5.24 -4.95
C SER A 87 12.68 5.50 -5.48
N HIS A 88 12.94 5.16 -6.74
CA HIS A 88 14.22 5.38 -7.39
C HIS A 88 14.49 6.87 -7.55
N ASP A 89 13.54 7.62 -8.09
CA ASP A 89 13.74 9.04 -8.43
C ASP A 89 13.90 9.91 -7.18
N MET A 90 13.19 9.57 -6.11
CA MET A 90 13.19 10.35 -4.87
C MET A 90 14.17 9.80 -3.81
N ASN A 91 14.83 8.68 -4.08
CA ASN A 91 15.69 7.99 -3.13
C ASN A 91 15.03 7.79 -1.76
N CYS A 92 13.74 7.46 -1.78
CA CYS A 92 12.91 7.24 -0.60
C CYS A 92 11.87 6.18 -0.93
N VAL A 93 11.82 5.11 -0.15
CA VAL A 93 11.02 3.93 -0.48
C VAL A 93 9.53 4.20 -0.37
N CYS A 94 8.78 3.86 -1.41
CA CYS A 94 7.34 3.65 -1.32
C CYS A 94 7.03 2.24 -1.84
N LEU A 95 6.30 1.49 -1.03
CA LEU A 95 6.07 0.07 -1.25
C LEU A 95 4.57 -0.24 -1.25
N PRO A 96 4.02 -0.78 -2.34
CA PRO A 96 2.67 -1.34 -2.34
C PRO A 96 2.72 -2.80 -1.90
N VAL A 97 1.86 -3.17 -0.96
CA VAL A 97 1.71 -4.55 -0.50
C VAL A 97 0.25 -4.95 -0.61
N TYR A 98 -0.02 -6.09 -1.21
CA TYR A 98 -1.36 -6.62 -1.37
C TYR A 98 -1.57 -7.84 -0.49
N ARG A 99 -2.70 -7.88 0.20
CA ARG A 99 -3.14 -9.04 0.98
C ARG A 99 -4.52 -9.50 0.52
N ALA A 100 -4.84 -10.76 0.82
CA ALA A 100 -6.15 -11.31 0.52
C ALA A 100 -7.22 -10.64 1.37
N HIS A 101 -8.29 -10.16 0.73
CA HIS A 101 -9.47 -9.71 1.44
C HIS A 101 -10.10 -10.90 2.22
N PRO A 102 -10.65 -10.69 3.44
CA PRO A 102 -11.26 -11.79 4.21
C PRO A 102 -12.37 -12.56 3.49
N SER A 103 -13.06 -11.91 2.54
CA SER A 103 -14.10 -12.56 1.73
C SER A 103 -13.56 -13.29 0.49
N MET A 104 -12.24 -13.28 0.26
CA MET A 104 -11.65 -13.93 -0.92
C MET A 104 -11.86 -15.44 -0.87
N THR A 105 -12.34 -16.01 -1.98
CA THR A 105 -12.46 -17.47 -2.12
C THR A 105 -11.10 -18.12 -2.33
N LEU A 106 -10.98 -19.43 -2.03
CA LEU A 106 -9.75 -20.18 -2.26
C LEU A 106 -9.33 -20.13 -3.75
N GLN A 107 -10.28 -20.21 -4.67
CA GLN A 107 -10.01 -20.10 -6.10
C GLN A 107 -9.41 -18.76 -6.47
N ASN A 108 -9.93 -17.65 -5.91
CA ASN A 108 -9.39 -16.33 -6.14
C ASN A 108 -8.02 -16.15 -5.48
N MET A 109 -7.78 -16.74 -4.31
CA MET A 109 -6.46 -16.72 -3.70
C MET A 109 -5.39 -17.33 -4.60
N LEU A 110 -5.71 -18.44 -5.28
CA LEU A 110 -4.78 -19.04 -6.24
C LEU A 110 -4.54 -18.14 -7.45
N ALA A 111 -5.58 -17.46 -7.95
CA ALA A 111 -5.46 -16.53 -9.06
C ALA A 111 -4.60 -15.30 -8.73
N TYR A 112 -4.62 -14.83 -7.49
CA TYR A 112 -3.88 -13.64 -7.05
C TYR A 112 -2.57 -13.97 -6.33
N LYS A 113 -2.19 -15.23 -6.24
CA LYS A 113 -1.05 -15.68 -5.43
C LYS A 113 0.22 -14.88 -5.67
N SER A 114 0.52 -14.55 -6.93
CA SER A 114 1.74 -13.81 -7.28
C SER A 114 1.71 -12.32 -6.84
N ALA A 115 0.52 -11.79 -6.55
CA ALA A 115 0.36 -10.40 -6.12
C ALA A 115 0.30 -10.24 -4.60
N LEU A 116 0.11 -11.34 -3.85
CA LEU A 116 -0.04 -11.28 -2.40
C LEU A 116 1.32 -11.19 -1.71
N GLY A 117 1.50 -10.22 -0.82
CA GLY A 117 2.76 -9.95 -0.14
C GLY A 117 2.62 -9.52 1.31
N TYR A 118 1.69 -10.13 2.06
CA TYR A 118 1.42 -9.73 3.45
C TYR A 118 2.68 -9.70 4.30
N ASP A 119 3.50 -10.74 4.24
CA ASP A 119 4.71 -10.84 5.03
C ASP A 119 5.76 -9.80 4.63
N ASP A 120 5.75 -9.38 3.36
CA ASP A 120 6.65 -8.34 2.86
C ASP A 120 6.42 -6.99 3.55
N GLY A 121 5.15 -6.67 3.86
CA GLY A 121 4.81 -5.47 4.61
C GLY A 121 5.36 -5.49 6.02
N LEU A 122 5.27 -6.64 6.71
CA LEU A 122 5.82 -6.81 8.06
C LEU A 122 7.34 -6.74 8.06
N VAL A 123 7.98 -7.36 7.10
CA VAL A 123 9.45 -7.29 6.92
C VAL A 123 9.88 -5.84 6.71
N PHE A 124 9.18 -5.10 5.85
CA PHE A 124 9.45 -3.69 5.58
C PHE A 124 9.33 -2.83 6.83
N ILE A 125 8.26 -3.00 7.62
CA ILE A 125 8.08 -2.27 8.88
C ILE A 125 9.22 -2.55 9.86
N ARG A 126 9.65 -3.80 9.97
CA ARG A 126 10.79 -4.17 10.82
C ARG A 126 12.09 -3.52 10.36
N GLN A 127 12.34 -3.49 9.05
CA GLN A 127 13.51 -2.84 8.48
C GLN A 127 13.52 -1.34 8.81
N ILE A 128 12.38 -0.67 8.71
CA ILE A 128 12.24 0.74 9.09
C ILE A 128 12.54 0.94 10.59
N LEU A 129 11.96 0.09 11.46
CA LEU A 129 12.20 0.15 12.91
C LEU A 129 13.65 -0.07 13.27
N ASN A 130 14.34 -0.97 12.59
CA ASN A 130 15.74 -1.29 12.83
C ASN A 130 16.71 -0.33 12.11
N LYS A 131 16.18 0.68 11.41
CA LYS A 131 16.97 1.65 10.63
C LYS A 131 17.88 0.98 9.60
N GLU A 132 17.40 -0.13 9.01
CA GLU A 132 18.09 -0.83 7.95
C GLU A 132 17.96 -0.09 6.63
N ASP A 133 18.93 -0.28 5.74
CA ASP A 133 18.83 0.22 4.36
C ASP A 133 17.78 -0.60 3.60
N THR A 134 16.73 0.09 3.10
CA THR A 134 15.63 -0.51 2.36
C THR A 134 15.74 -0.30 0.84
N THR A 135 16.76 0.39 0.39
CA THR A 135 17.06 0.59 -1.01
C THR A 135 18.05 -0.48 -1.51
#